data_c481e4e9b88521fdca50e5ec4ce163b9
#
_entry.id   c481e4e9b88521fdca50e5ec4ce163b9
#
_cell.length_a   1.000
_cell.length_b   1.000
_cell.length_c   1.000
_cell.angle_alpha   90.00
_cell.angle_beta   90.00
_cell.angle_gamma   90.00
#
_symmetry.space_group_name_H-M   'P 1'
#
loop_
_entity.id
_entity.type
_entity.pdbx_description
1 polymer ?
#
loop_
_entity_poly.entity_id
_entity_poly.type
_entity_poly.pdbx_seq_one_letter_code
_entity_poly.pdbx_strand_id
1 'polypeptide(L)'
;MKGKKQSAVLIVEDEPASLNLLASYFMAENYLVYKANSSDQAEKLFSEKVIDIILMDIKIPGKTGLELTREFRSRSGVGIILVTQKNDDIDKIVGLELGADDYVTKPYNPRELTVRVRNLLDRVKYRSSAGNNNFGAVKTVQFGEWTLQVGKRILRNSNGDETRLTEGEFQLISTLIQHAGYVLNRDQIMNQMKHRDWFPTDRTIDVMIARIRKKLGDDRTDPKFINTAHGTGYIFVADVVYN
;
A
#
# COMPACT_ATOMS: atom_id res chain seq x y z
N MET A 1 22.86 2.95 24.16
CA MET A 1 21.92 2.15 23.33
C MET A 1 20.71 3.02 23.03
N LYS A 2 20.52 3.52 21.80
CA LYS A 2 19.30 4.26 21.44
C LYS A 2 18.15 3.27 21.40
N GLY A 3 17.18 3.41 22.30
CA GLY A 3 15.98 2.56 22.35
C GLY A 3 15.29 2.55 21.00
N LYS A 4 15.06 1.39 20.45
CA LYS A 4 14.33 1.20 19.17
C LYS A 4 12.90 1.73 19.39
N LYS A 5 12.55 2.85 18.77
CA LYS A 5 11.21 3.45 18.87
C LYS A 5 10.16 2.39 18.49
N GLN A 6 9.22 2.09 19.39
CA GLN A 6 8.10 1.19 19.12
C GLN A 6 7.28 1.72 17.93
N SER A 7 6.84 0.82 17.07
CA SER A 7 5.92 1.17 15.98
C SER A 7 4.51 1.28 16.51
N ALA A 8 3.79 2.29 16.05
CA ALA A 8 2.42 2.58 16.46
C ALA A 8 1.41 1.96 15.48
N VAL A 9 0.50 1.17 16.01
CA VAL A 9 -0.61 0.55 15.29
C VAL A 9 -1.92 1.13 15.81
N LEU A 10 -2.74 1.68 14.93
CA LEU A 10 -4.12 2.05 15.20
C LEU A 10 -5.03 0.90 14.76
N ILE A 11 -5.82 0.36 15.69
CA ILE A 11 -6.82 -0.67 15.41
C ILE A 11 -8.20 -0.02 15.46
N VAL A 12 -8.93 -0.11 14.37
CA VAL A 12 -10.29 0.44 14.23
C VAL A 12 -11.24 -0.74 14.03
N GLU A 13 -12.02 -1.06 15.04
CA GLU A 13 -12.90 -2.24 15.12
C GLU A 13 -14.05 -1.91 16.09
N ASP A 14 -15.29 -2.11 15.67
CA ASP A 14 -16.47 -1.78 16.48
C ASP A 14 -16.82 -2.84 17.52
N GLU A 15 -16.44 -4.11 17.27
CA GLU A 15 -16.68 -5.19 18.22
C GLU A 15 -15.66 -5.17 19.37
N PRO A 16 -16.07 -4.92 20.64
CA PRO A 16 -15.14 -4.74 21.76
C PRO A 16 -14.27 -5.98 22.02
N ALA A 17 -14.81 -7.19 21.82
CA ALA A 17 -14.08 -8.43 22.04
C ALA A 17 -12.94 -8.58 21.03
N SER A 18 -13.23 -8.38 19.74
CA SER A 18 -12.27 -8.40 18.64
C SER A 18 -11.20 -7.31 18.81
N LEU A 19 -11.61 -6.08 19.10
CA LEU A 19 -10.70 -4.95 19.35
C LEU A 19 -9.72 -5.23 20.48
N ASN A 20 -10.21 -5.74 21.62
CA ASN A 20 -9.35 -6.02 22.78
C ASN A 20 -8.42 -7.23 22.53
N LEU A 21 -8.90 -8.25 21.85
CA LEU A 21 -8.07 -9.42 21.49
C LEU A 21 -6.92 -8.99 20.58
N LEU A 22 -7.21 -8.26 19.50
CA LEU A 22 -6.18 -7.74 18.61
C LEU A 22 -5.20 -6.82 19.33
N ALA A 23 -5.72 -5.88 20.13
CA ALA A 23 -4.87 -4.97 20.88
C ALA A 23 -3.91 -5.71 21.80
N SER A 24 -4.40 -6.69 22.56
CA SER A 24 -3.57 -7.52 23.43
C SER A 24 -2.50 -8.27 22.66
N TYR A 25 -2.86 -8.81 21.50
CA TYR A 25 -1.93 -9.54 20.66
C TYR A 25 -0.80 -8.64 20.13
N PHE A 26 -1.14 -7.45 19.59
CA PHE A 26 -0.13 -6.52 19.09
C PHE A 26 0.71 -5.89 20.21
N MET A 27 0.16 -5.67 21.40
CA MET A 27 0.93 -5.25 22.58
C MET A 27 1.96 -6.33 22.98
N ALA A 28 1.58 -7.61 22.97
CA ALA A 28 2.51 -8.71 23.24
C ALA A 28 3.64 -8.81 22.20
N GLU A 29 3.39 -8.41 20.95
CA GLU A 29 4.39 -8.29 19.88
C GLU A 29 5.20 -6.97 19.93
N ASN A 30 5.11 -6.24 21.05
CA ASN A 30 5.85 -5.01 21.32
C ASN A 30 5.50 -3.82 20.40
N TYR A 31 4.22 -3.69 19.98
CA TYR A 31 3.70 -2.51 19.30
C TYR A 31 3.09 -1.54 20.31
N LEU A 32 3.16 -0.24 19.98
CA LEU A 32 2.33 0.78 20.63
C LEU A 32 0.95 0.75 19.99
N VAL A 33 -0.08 0.41 20.76
CA VAL A 33 -1.43 0.19 20.20
C VAL A 33 -2.37 1.30 20.61
N TYR A 34 -3.03 1.90 19.63
CA TYR A 34 -4.18 2.79 19.79
C TYR A 34 -5.45 2.06 19.35
N LYS A 35 -6.55 2.28 20.07
CA LYS A 35 -7.83 1.61 19.81
C LYS A 35 -8.89 2.63 19.46
N ALA A 36 -9.66 2.38 18.42
CA ALA A 36 -10.85 3.14 18.04
C ALA A 36 -12.01 2.18 17.75
N ASN A 37 -13.20 2.51 18.21
CA ASN A 37 -14.42 1.73 17.95
C ASN A 37 -15.40 2.45 17.02
N SER A 38 -15.01 3.59 16.47
CA SER A 38 -15.81 4.41 15.55
C SER A 38 -14.91 5.27 14.67
N SER A 39 -15.47 5.81 13.59
CA SER A 39 -14.79 6.76 12.71
C SER A 39 -14.26 7.99 13.45
N ASP A 40 -15.07 8.58 14.33
CA ASP A 40 -14.72 9.81 15.04
C ASP A 40 -13.49 9.60 15.96
N GLN A 41 -13.44 8.46 16.64
CA GLN A 41 -12.27 8.10 17.45
C GLN A 41 -11.04 7.85 16.59
N ALA A 42 -11.22 7.18 15.45
CA ALA A 42 -10.13 6.92 14.52
C ALA A 42 -9.55 8.23 13.96
N GLU A 43 -10.38 9.16 13.52
CA GLU A 43 -9.96 10.47 13.02
C GLU A 43 -9.24 11.29 14.09
N LYS A 44 -9.78 11.32 15.32
CA LYS A 44 -9.15 12.01 16.46
C LYS A 44 -7.75 11.45 16.71
N LEU A 45 -7.62 10.13 16.87
CA LEU A 45 -6.34 9.49 17.12
C LEU A 45 -5.35 9.71 15.96
N PHE A 46 -5.83 9.65 14.73
CA PHE A 46 -5.01 9.89 13.55
C PHE A 46 -4.48 11.32 13.47
N SER A 47 -5.25 12.30 13.96
CA SER A 47 -4.82 13.71 14.00
C SER A 47 -3.85 14.02 15.14
N GLU A 48 -3.99 13.34 16.30
CA GLU A 48 -3.24 13.62 17.52
C GLU A 48 -1.98 12.77 17.68
N LYS A 49 -1.92 11.61 17.07
CA LYS A 49 -0.87 10.60 17.27
C LYS A 49 -0.08 10.33 16.00
N VAL A 50 1.18 9.96 16.18
CA VAL A 50 1.98 9.43 15.06
C VAL A 50 1.65 7.95 14.92
N ILE A 51 0.98 7.60 13.83
CA ILE A 51 0.55 6.25 13.50
C ILE A 51 1.40 5.75 12.33
N ASP A 52 1.98 4.55 12.48
CA ASP A 52 2.77 3.91 11.43
C ASP A 52 1.90 3.01 10.55
N ILE A 53 0.90 2.32 11.15
CA ILE A 53 -0.04 1.43 10.46
C ILE A 53 -1.43 1.52 11.06
N ILE A 54 -2.43 1.33 10.21
CA ILE A 54 -3.85 1.23 10.57
C ILE A 54 -4.38 -0.15 10.16
N LEU A 55 -4.98 -0.86 11.12
CA LEU A 55 -5.87 -1.99 10.87
C LEU A 55 -7.29 -1.43 10.90
N MET A 56 -8.00 -1.48 9.78
CA MET A 56 -9.26 -0.81 9.58
C MET A 56 -10.37 -1.81 9.25
N ASP A 57 -11.32 -2.00 10.14
CA ASP A 57 -12.56 -2.68 9.75
C ASP A 57 -13.36 -1.79 8.79
N ILE A 58 -13.97 -2.41 7.79
CA ILE A 58 -14.82 -1.72 6.83
C ILE A 58 -16.13 -1.29 7.48
N LYS A 59 -16.69 -2.14 8.34
CA LYS A 59 -17.99 -1.90 9.00
C LYS A 59 -17.78 -1.35 10.40
N ILE A 60 -17.77 -0.03 10.51
CA ILE A 60 -17.64 0.69 11.78
C ILE A 60 -18.73 1.78 11.89
N PRO A 61 -19.14 2.18 13.11
CA PRO A 61 -20.07 3.28 13.30
C PRO A 61 -19.53 4.62 12.79
N GLY A 62 -20.42 5.41 12.19
CA GLY A 62 -20.11 6.68 11.55
C GLY A 62 -19.74 6.51 10.08
N LYS A 63 -18.61 7.05 9.65
CA LYS A 63 -18.07 6.79 8.31
C LYS A 63 -17.57 5.35 8.19
N THR A 64 -17.74 4.76 7.02
CA THR A 64 -17.19 3.43 6.75
C THR A 64 -15.68 3.42 6.75
N GLY A 65 -15.06 2.26 7.01
CA GLY A 65 -13.60 2.11 6.92
C GLY A 65 -13.06 2.40 5.52
N LEU A 66 -13.87 2.24 4.47
CA LEU A 66 -13.51 2.60 3.09
C LEU A 66 -13.40 4.13 2.92
N GLU A 67 -14.35 4.88 3.45
CA GLU A 67 -14.33 6.36 3.45
C GLU A 67 -13.13 6.88 4.23
N LEU A 68 -12.87 6.35 5.43
CA LEU A 68 -11.70 6.71 6.23
C LEU A 68 -10.39 6.36 5.52
N THR A 69 -10.33 5.21 4.83
CA THR A 69 -9.15 4.82 4.04
C THR A 69 -8.83 5.87 2.99
N ARG A 70 -9.84 6.32 2.24
CA ARG A 70 -9.68 7.39 1.25
C ARG A 70 -9.20 8.70 1.88
N GLU A 71 -9.80 9.11 3.01
CA GLU A 71 -9.44 10.35 3.71
C GLU A 71 -8.02 10.30 4.27
N PHE A 72 -7.64 9.22 4.97
CA PHE A 72 -6.31 9.08 5.53
C PHE A 72 -5.24 9.00 4.45
N ARG A 73 -5.56 8.33 3.33
CA ARG A 73 -4.65 8.26 2.19
C ARG A 73 -4.42 9.61 1.51
N SER A 74 -5.42 10.49 1.47
CA SER A 74 -5.27 11.83 0.92
C SER A 74 -4.31 12.71 1.73
N ARG A 75 -4.19 12.44 3.05
CA ARG A 75 -3.41 13.24 4.01
C ARG A 75 -2.04 12.65 4.33
N SER A 76 -1.86 11.34 4.14
CA SER A 76 -0.64 10.66 4.58
C SER A 76 -0.28 9.43 3.77
N GLY A 77 0.96 8.97 3.96
CA GLY A 77 1.42 7.68 3.44
C GLY A 77 1.41 6.56 4.50
N VAL A 78 0.55 6.65 5.54
CA VAL A 78 0.41 5.62 6.57
C VAL A 78 0.05 4.27 5.94
N GLY A 79 0.58 3.17 6.46
CA GLY A 79 0.18 1.83 6.00
C GLY A 79 -1.27 1.53 6.41
N ILE A 80 -2.11 1.02 5.50
CA ILE A 80 -3.50 0.69 5.78
C ILE A 80 -3.79 -0.74 5.35
N ILE A 81 -4.21 -1.58 6.30
CA ILE A 81 -4.70 -2.93 6.05
C ILE A 81 -6.19 -2.94 6.37
N LEU A 82 -7.02 -3.25 5.37
CA LEU A 82 -8.45 -3.43 5.57
C LEU A 82 -8.75 -4.80 6.16
N VAL A 83 -9.66 -4.84 7.11
CA VAL A 83 -10.21 -6.07 7.67
C VAL A 83 -11.67 -6.17 7.22
N THR A 84 -12.07 -7.27 6.57
CA THR A 84 -13.38 -7.40 5.95
C THR A 84 -13.98 -8.79 6.17
N GLN A 85 -15.30 -8.92 6.04
CA GLN A 85 -15.96 -10.21 6.08
C GLN A 85 -15.77 -10.99 4.76
N LYS A 86 -15.85 -12.31 4.81
CA LYS A 86 -15.51 -13.22 3.70
C LYS A 86 -16.32 -13.02 2.41
N ASN A 87 -17.51 -12.42 2.50
CA ASN A 87 -18.45 -12.33 1.37
C ASN A 87 -18.38 -10.99 0.61
N ASP A 88 -17.48 -10.09 0.97
CA ASP A 88 -17.41 -8.74 0.40
C ASP A 88 -16.26 -8.62 -0.62
N ASP A 89 -16.27 -9.43 -1.69
CA ASP A 89 -15.23 -9.35 -2.75
C ASP A 89 -15.22 -7.99 -3.45
N ILE A 90 -16.36 -7.33 -3.55
CA ILE A 90 -16.48 -5.98 -4.11
C ILE A 90 -15.76 -4.98 -3.19
N ASP A 91 -15.97 -5.06 -1.88
CA ASP A 91 -15.34 -4.17 -0.90
C ASP A 91 -13.81 -4.30 -0.88
N LYS A 92 -13.27 -5.48 -1.17
CA LYS A 92 -11.83 -5.70 -1.29
C LYS A 92 -11.23 -4.92 -2.46
N ILE A 93 -11.87 -5.01 -3.63
CA ILE A 93 -11.42 -4.31 -4.84
C ILE A 93 -11.55 -2.80 -4.62
N VAL A 94 -12.71 -2.34 -4.13
CA VAL A 94 -12.96 -0.93 -3.83
C VAL A 94 -11.98 -0.40 -2.77
N GLY A 95 -11.73 -1.16 -1.70
CA GLY A 95 -10.78 -0.76 -0.65
C GLY A 95 -9.36 -0.58 -1.16
N LEU A 96 -8.91 -1.50 -1.99
CA LEU A 96 -7.63 -1.36 -2.67
C LEU A 96 -7.65 -0.15 -3.63
N GLU A 97 -8.70 0.11 -4.37
CA GLU A 97 -8.85 1.30 -5.22
C GLU A 97 -8.84 2.61 -4.42
N LEU A 98 -9.38 2.62 -3.22
CA LEU A 98 -9.40 3.79 -2.33
C LEU A 98 -8.07 4.04 -1.61
N GLY A 99 -7.11 3.13 -1.69
CA GLY A 99 -5.76 3.38 -1.20
C GLY A 99 -5.26 2.45 -0.09
N ALA A 100 -5.99 1.40 0.29
CA ALA A 100 -5.45 0.37 1.17
C ALA A 100 -4.22 -0.31 0.57
N ASP A 101 -3.26 -0.69 1.41
CA ASP A 101 -2.05 -1.39 1.00
C ASP A 101 -2.25 -2.90 0.95
N ASP A 102 -3.15 -3.43 1.79
CA ASP A 102 -3.51 -4.85 1.86
C ASP A 102 -4.92 -5.02 2.44
N TYR A 103 -5.46 -6.23 2.38
CA TYR A 103 -6.70 -6.61 3.07
C TYR A 103 -6.60 -8.00 3.68
N VAL A 104 -7.38 -8.23 4.74
CA VAL A 104 -7.49 -9.53 5.43
C VAL A 104 -8.96 -9.84 5.66
N THR A 105 -9.37 -11.08 5.41
CA THR A 105 -10.76 -11.51 5.60
C THR A 105 -10.95 -12.17 6.96
N LYS A 106 -12.04 -11.83 7.65
CA LYS A 106 -12.50 -12.51 8.87
C LYS A 106 -13.13 -13.87 8.50
N PRO A 107 -12.89 -14.96 9.27
CA PRO A 107 -11.95 -15.03 10.39
C PRO A 107 -10.50 -15.11 9.92
N TYR A 108 -9.60 -14.41 10.59
CA TYR A 108 -8.16 -14.38 10.29
C TYR A 108 -7.35 -15.00 11.44
N ASN A 109 -6.15 -15.46 11.09
CA ASN A 109 -5.17 -15.87 12.10
C ASN A 109 -4.41 -14.62 12.58
N PRO A 110 -4.37 -14.29 13.90
CA PRO A 110 -3.63 -13.16 14.41
C PRO A 110 -2.14 -13.16 14.03
N ARG A 111 -1.52 -14.33 13.92
CA ARG A 111 -0.12 -14.45 13.46
C ARG A 111 0.05 -14.00 12.02
N GLU A 112 -0.87 -14.37 11.14
CA GLU A 112 -0.86 -13.91 9.74
C GLU A 112 -0.97 -12.39 9.68
N LEU A 113 -1.90 -11.81 10.44
CA LEU A 113 -2.09 -10.37 10.49
C LEU A 113 -0.82 -9.64 11.01
N THR A 114 -0.15 -10.19 12.02
CA THR A 114 1.13 -9.63 12.53
C THR A 114 2.23 -9.69 11.48
N VAL A 115 2.32 -10.77 10.72
CA VAL A 115 3.29 -10.88 9.63
C VAL A 115 3.02 -9.79 8.57
N ARG A 116 1.76 -9.59 8.18
CA ARG A 116 1.35 -8.55 7.23
C ARG A 116 1.67 -7.14 7.73
N VAL A 117 1.36 -6.86 9.01
CA VAL A 117 1.69 -5.58 9.66
C VAL A 117 3.20 -5.36 9.70
N ARG A 118 3.99 -6.35 10.10
CA ARG A 118 5.45 -6.26 10.14
C ARG A 118 6.01 -5.95 8.75
N ASN A 119 5.59 -6.68 7.74
CA ASN A 119 6.04 -6.51 6.38
C ASN A 119 5.69 -5.12 5.82
N LEU A 120 4.48 -4.64 6.09
CA LEU A 120 4.07 -3.30 5.70
C LEU A 120 4.86 -2.23 6.47
N LEU A 121 5.12 -2.44 7.77
CA LEU A 121 5.96 -1.56 8.58
C LEU A 121 7.40 -1.49 8.11
N ASP A 122 8.00 -2.61 7.76
CA ASP A 122 9.35 -2.64 7.24
C ASP A 122 9.42 -1.81 5.94
N ARG A 123 8.41 -1.87 5.10
CA ARG A 123 8.28 -1.02 3.91
C ARG A 123 8.11 0.46 4.26
N VAL A 124 7.28 0.79 5.25
CA VAL A 124 7.07 2.18 5.72
C VAL A 124 8.33 2.73 6.41
N LYS A 125 9.06 1.92 7.20
CA LYS A 125 10.29 2.32 7.92
C LYS A 125 11.54 2.37 7.05
N TYR A 126 11.67 1.50 6.06
CA TYR A 126 12.70 1.64 5.01
C TYR A 126 12.57 2.98 4.24
N ARG A 127 11.45 3.67 4.40
CA ARG A 127 11.29 5.08 3.99
C ARG A 127 12.29 6.03 4.70
N SER A 128 12.72 5.70 5.91
CA SER A 128 13.52 6.62 6.74
C SER A 128 15.02 6.31 6.75
N SER A 129 15.42 5.12 6.33
CA SER A 129 16.83 4.73 6.22
C SER A 129 17.12 4.31 4.78
N ALA A 130 17.62 5.26 4.04
CA ALA A 130 18.13 5.05 2.69
C ALA A 130 18.96 3.77 2.58
N GLY A 131 18.61 2.86 1.66
CA GLY A 131 19.59 1.88 1.33
C GLY A 131 19.21 0.64 0.55
N ASN A 132 17.94 0.32 0.34
CA ASN A 132 17.60 -0.82 -0.52
C ASN A 132 16.43 -0.47 -1.47
N ASN A 133 16.61 0.61 -2.20
CA ASN A 133 15.83 0.82 -3.42
C ASN A 133 16.42 -0.13 -4.47
N ASN A 134 15.56 -0.85 -5.17
CA ASN A 134 15.92 -1.61 -6.37
C ASN A 134 16.69 -0.77 -7.41
N PHE A 135 16.76 0.54 -7.22
CA PHE A 135 17.46 1.53 -8.04
C PHE A 135 18.87 1.88 -7.54
N GLY A 136 19.36 1.29 -6.43
CA GLY A 136 20.70 1.60 -5.89
C GLY A 136 20.87 3.10 -5.55
N ALA A 137 21.88 3.75 -6.15
CA ALA A 137 22.16 5.17 -5.95
C ALA A 137 21.25 6.11 -6.77
N VAL A 138 20.36 5.59 -7.62
CA VAL A 138 19.47 6.37 -8.49
C VAL A 138 18.48 7.18 -7.65
N LYS A 139 18.45 8.48 -7.84
CA LYS A 139 17.56 9.41 -7.13
C LYS A 139 16.24 9.63 -7.85
N THR A 140 16.30 9.67 -9.18
CA THR A 140 15.15 9.92 -10.04
C THR A 140 15.17 9.02 -11.27
N VAL A 141 13.98 8.64 -11.73
CA VAL A 141 13.78 7.90 -12.96
C VAL A 141 12.82 8.66 -13.84
N GLN A 142 13.25 8.99 -15.06
CA GLN A 142 12.42 9.69 -16.05
C GLN A 142 11.86 8.71 -17.08
N PHE A 143 10.60 8.88 -17.45
CA PHE A 143 9.95 8.15 -18.52
C PHE A 143 8.80 9.00 -19.10
N GLY A 144 8.85 9.24 -20.40
CA GLY A 144 7.94 10.18 -21.04
C GLY A 144 7.94 11.53 -20.33
N GLU A 145 6.75 12.01 -19.97
CA GLU A 145 6.53 13.28 -19.26
C GLU A 145 6.64 13.17 -17.72
N TRP A 146 6.94 11.97 -17.20
CA TRP A 146 6.96 11.70 -15.76
C TRP A 146 8.38 11.54 -15.21
N THR A 147 8.54 11.99 -13.99
CA THR A 147 9.72 11.76 -13.16
C THR A 147 9.32 11.09 -11.86
N LEU A 148 9.80 9.89 -11.63
CA LEU A 148 9.67 9.18 -10.35
C LEU A 148 10.81 9.62 -9.42
N GLN A 149 10.47 10.31 -8.33
CA GLN A 149 11.40 10.62 -7.24
C GLN A 149 11.46 9.41 -6.30
N VAL A 150 12.48 8.57 -6.46
CA VAL A 150 12.58 7.26 -5.80
C VAL A 150 12.51 7.36 -4.28
N GLY A 151 13.32 8.23 -3.68
CA GLY A 151 13.37 8.42 -2.23
C GLY A 151 12.08 8.98 -1.60
N LYS A 152 11.30 9.74 -2.36
CA LYS A 152 10.04 10.35 -1.90
C LYS A 152 8.80 9.55 -2.32
N ARG A 153 8.93 8.66 -3.29
CA ARG A 153 7.84 7.90 -3.93
C ARG A 153 6.76 8.80 -4.52
N ILE A 154 7.22 9.83 -5.19
CA ILE A 154 6.38 10.82 -5.85
C ILE A 154 6.60 10.71 -7.35
N LEU A 155 5.52 10.66 -8.09
CA LEU A 155 5.49 10.92 -9.52
C LEU A 155 5.27 12.42 -9.72
N ARG A 156 6.13 13.05 -10.51
CA ARG A 156 5.98 14.45 -10.94
C ARG A 156 5.86 14.49 -12.46
N ASN A 157 4.84 15.15 -12.97
CA ASN A 157 4.70 15.38 -14.40
C ASN A 157 5.48 16.62 -14.87
N SER A 158 5.52 16.86 -16.18
CA SER A 158 6.17 18.03 -16.80
C SER A 158 5.56 19.36 -16.36
N ASN A 159 4.29 19.37 -15.94
CA ASN A 159 3.60 20.57 -15.43
C ASN A 159 3.94 20.87 -13.96
N GLY A 160 4.66 20.00 -13.30
CA GLY A 160 5.02 20.13 -11.88
C GLY A 160 4.04 19.52 -10.90
N ASP A 161 2.92 18.92 -11.38
CA ASP A 161 1.97 18.24 -10.51
C ASP A 161 2.59 17.00 -9.88
N GLU A 162 2.39 16.85 -8.58
CA GLU A 162 2.95 15.74 -7.83
C GLU A 162 1.84 14.76 -7.39
N THR A 163 2.07 13.49 -7.64
CA THR A 163 1.20 12.41 -7.21
C THR A 163 1.98 11.42 -6.34
N ARG A 164 1.55 11.24 -5.09
CA ARG A 164 2.17 10.31 -4.17
C ARG A 164 1.73 8.86 -4.47
N LEU A 165 2.70 7.95 -4.44
CA LEU A 165 2.46 6.51 -4.57
C LEU A 165 2.32 5.85 -3.20
N THR A 166 1.41 4.89 -3.09
CA THR A 166 1.40 3.94 -1.97
C THR A 166 2.62 3.02 -2.08
N GLU A 167 2.90 2.24 -1.03
CA GLU A 167 4.01 1.28 -1.06
C GLU A 167 3.86 0.27 -2.19
N GLY A 168 2.68 -0.35 -2.31
CA GLY A 168 2.42 -1.36 -3.35
C GLY A 168 2.51 -0.76 -4.76
N GLU A 169 1.99 0.44 -4.98
CA GLU A 169 2.09 1.14 -6.27
C GLU A 169 3.54 1.47 -6.62
N PHE A 170 4.32 1.92 -5.64
CA PHE A 170 5.74 2.20 -5.84
C PHE A 170 6.53 0.93 -6.19
N GLN A 171 6.30 -0.16 -5.48
CA GLN A 171 6.95 -1.45 -5.75
C GLN A 171 6.57 -1.96 -7.15
N LEU A 172 5.30 -1.89 -7.52
CA LEU A 172 4.81 -2.33 -8.81
C LEU A 172 5.41 -1.52 -9.95
N ILE A 173 5.32 -0.17 -9.90
CA ILE A 173 5.87 0.67 -10.96
C ILE A 173 7.40 0.53 -11.05
N SER A 174 8.09 0.39 -9.92
CA SER A 174 9.53 0.15 -9.87
C SER A 174 9.92 -1.17 -10.53
N THR A 175 9.17 -2.23 -10.24
CA THR A 175 9.37 -3.55 -10.86
C THR A 175 9.17 -3.47 -12.37
N LEU A 176 8.11 -2.80 -12.83
CA LEU A 176 7.83 -2.66 -14.26
C LEU A 176 8.90 -1.83 -14.97
N ILE A 177 9.33 -0.72 -14.38
CA ILE A 177 10.38 0.15 -14.92
C ILE A 177 11.70 -0.58 -15.06
N GLN A 178 12.11 -1.38 -14.05
CA GLN A 178 13.35 -2.15 -14.09
C GLN A 178 13.37 -3.23 -15.16
N HIS A 179 12.19 -3.68 -15.57
CA HIS A 179 12.00 -4.67 -16.62
C HIS A 179 11.35 -4.05 -17.86
N ALA A 180 11.60 -2.75 -18.11
CA ALA A 180 11.05 -2.06 -19.26
C ALA A 180 11.40 -2.81 -20.56
N GLY A 181 10.41 -2.96 -21.44
CA GLY A 181 10.53 -3.72 -22.68
C GLY A 181 10.30 -5.24 -22.54
N TYR A 182 10.16 -5.77 -21.31
CA TYR A 182 9.89 -7.19 -21.08
C TYR A 182 8.49 -7.42 -20.52
N VAL A 183 7.81 -8.46 -21.01
CA VAL A 183 6.53 -8.89 -20.45
C VAL A 183 6.78 -9.61 -19.16
N LEU A 184 6.15 -9.11 -18.08
CA LEU A 184 6.12 -9.78 -16.78
C LEU A 184 4.72 -10.39 -16.57
N ASN A 185 4.68 -11.67 -16.27
CA ASN A 185 3.43 -12.29 -15.81
C ASN A 185 3.14 -11.90 -14.34
N ARG A 186 1.90 -12.16 -13.89
CA ARG A 186 1.46 -11.77 -12.54
C ARG A 186 2.31 -12.41 -11.44
N ASP A 187 2.70 -13.67 -11.62
CA ASP A 187 3.56 -14.38 -10.66
C ASP A 187 4.96 -13.77 -10.60
N GLN A 188 5.53 -13.40 -11.75
CA GLN A 188 6.82 -12.72 -11.80
C GLN A 188 6.75 -11.35 -11.12
N ILE A 189 5.71 -10.55 -11.40
CA ILE A 189 5.48 -9.27 -10.72
C ILE A 189 5.36 -9.51 -9.21
N MET A 190 4.52 -10.46 -8.80
CA MET A 190 4.36 -10.83 -7.39
C MET A 190 5.68 -11.23 -6.75
N ASN A 191 6.47 -12.07 -7.41
CA ASN A 191 7.76 -12.53 -6.91
C ASN A 191 8.78 -11.40 -6.74
N GLN A 192 8.81 -10.45 -7.68
CA GLN A 192 9.69 -9.27 -7.61
C GLN A 192 9.24 -8.27 -6.54
N MET A 193 7.93 -8.16 -6.30
CA MET A 193 7.38 -7.32 -5.24
C MET A 193 7.45 -7.99 -3.86
N LYS A 194 7.80 -9.29 -3.79
CA LYS A 194 7.89 -10.04 -2.53
C LYS A 194 9.11 -9.62 -1.71
N HIS A 195 8.86 -9.09 -0.50
CA HIS A 195 9.64 -9.48 0.65
C HIS A 195 8.91 -10.65 1.31
N ARG A 196 9.59 -11.74 1.51
CA ARG A 196 9.35 -13.13 1.92
C ARG A 196 7.93 -13.63 2.32
N ASP A 197 6.96 -12.76 2.64
CA ASP A 197 5.68 -13.18 3.21
C ASP A 197 4.43 -12.41 2.72
N TRP A 198 4.50 -11.67 1.61
CA TRP A 198 3.35 -11.02 1.01
C TRP A 198 2.83 -11.88 -0.16
N PHE A 199 1.56 -12.26 -0.08
CA PHE A 199 0.87 -13.00 -1.14
C PHE A 199 -0.23 -12.11 -1.75
N PRO A 200 0.09 -11.18 -2.66
CA PRO A 200 -0.95 -10.53 -3.45
C PRO A 200 -1.63 -11.60 -4.30
N THR A 201 -2.94 -11.47 -4.48
CA THR A 201 -3.64 -12.26 -5.48
C THR A 201 -3.45 -11.64 -6.86
N ASP A 202 -3.69 -12.39 -7.93
CA ASP A 202 -3.67 -11.88 -9.31
C ASP A 202 -4.53 -10.63 -9.46
N ARG A 203 -5.70 -10.59 -8.80
CA ARG A 203 -6.60 -9.43 -8.80
C ARG A 203 -5.97 -8.20 -8.14
N THR A 204 -5.12 -8.37 -7.15
CA THR A 204 -4.41 -7.26 -6.49
C THR A 204 -3.47 -6.54 -7.47
N ILE A 205 -2.77 -7.29 -8.32
CA ILE A 205 -1.90 -6.72 -9.36
C ILE A 205 -2.72 -5.92 -10.36
N ASP A 206 -3.82 -6.46 -10.86
CA ASP A 206 -4.68 -5.81 -11.86
C ASP A 206 -5.26 -4.48 -11.31
N VAL A 207 -5.69 -4.47 -10.05
CA VAL A 207 -6.18 -3.25 -9.37
C VAL A 207 -5.06 -2.22 -9.23
N MET A 208 -3.86 -2.63 -8.82
CA MET A 208 -2.73 -1.70 -8.70
C MET A 208 -2.29 -1.16 -10.06
N ILE A 209 -2.31 -1.96 -11.13
CA ILE A 209 -2.07 -1.50 -12.50
C ILE A 209 -3.08 -0.43 -12.90
N ALA A 210 -4.38 -0.66 -12.65
CA ALA A 210 -5.42 0.31 -12.95
C ALA A 210 -5.20 1.65 -12.22
N ARG A 211 -4.77 1.60 -10.95
CA ARG A 211 -4.44 2.81 -10.17
C ARG A 211 -3.24 3.56 -10.72
N ILE A 212 -2.16 2.85 -11.06
CA ILE A 212 -0.97 3.47 -11.63
C ILE A 212 -1.31 4.13 -12.95
N ARG A 213 -2.06 3.44 -13.83
CA ARG A 213 -2.55 4.02 -15.08
C ARG A 213 -3.33 5.31 -14.83
N LYS A 214 -4.28 5.29 -13.91
CA LYS A 214 -5.06 6.49 -13.54
C LYS A 214 -4.17 7.64 -13.07
N LYS A 215 -3.13 7.36 -12.28
CA LYS A 215 -2.18 8.36 -11.79
C LYS A 215 -1.27 8.92 -12.89
N LEU A 216 -0.94 8.09 -13.89
CA LEU A 216 -0.15 8.48 -15.05
C LEU A 216 -0.98 9.10 -16.18
N GLY A 217 -2.31 9.10 -16.08
CA GLY A 217 -3.17 9.44 -17.22
C GLY A 217 -3.01 8.47 -18.39
N ASP A 218 -2.64 7.21 -18.11
CA ASP A 218 -2.35 6.20 -19.11
C ASP A 218 -3.64 5.47 -19.54
N ASP A 219 -4.04 5.63 -20.78
CA ASP A 219 -5.26 5.02 -21.29
C ASP A 219 -5.03 3.51 -21.53
N ARG A 220 -6.01 2.69 -21.13
CA ARG A 220 -5.98 1.24 -21.35
C ARG A 220 -6.08 0.87 -22.82
N THR A 221 -6.74 1.68 -23.63
CA THR A 221 -6.97 1.44 -25.07
C THR A 221 -5.82 1.94 -25.93
N ASP A 222 -5.09 2.97 -25.46
CA ASP A 222 -3.88 3.50 -26.11
C ASP A 222 -2.79 3.74 -25.05
N PRO A 223 -2.20 2.66 -24.52
CA PRO A 223 -1.27 2.77 -23.38
C PRO A 223 0.08 3.32 -23.81
N LYS A 224 0.49 4.42 -23.16
CA LYS A 224 1.80 5.06 -23.36
C LYS A 224 2.90 4.48 -22.44
N PHE A 225 2.51 3.93 -21.28
CA PHE A 225 3.45 3.48 -20.25
C PHE A 225 3.30 2.00 -19.94
N ILE A 226 2.09 1.52 -19.65
CA ILE A 226 1.87 0.14 -19.25
C ILE A 226 0.92 -0.53 -20.24
N ASN A 227 1.43 -1.45 -21.06
CA ASN A 227 0.61 -2.25 -21.96
C ASN A 227 0.19 -3.58 -21.31
N THR A 228 -0.99 -4.09 -21.68
CA THR A 228 -1.48 -5.41 -21.27
C THR A 228 -1.16 -6.43 -22.35
N ALA A 229 -0.27 -7.38 -22.04
CA ALA A 229 -0.06 -8.55 -22.85
C ALA A 229 -1.16 -9.58 -22.51
N HIS A 230 -2.23 -9.59 -23.32
CA HIS A 230 -3.42 -10.41 -23.05
C HIS A 230 -3.06 -11.88 -22.79
N GLY A 231 -3.62 -12.44 -21.72
CA GLY A 231 -3.35 -13.82 -21.29
C GLY A 231 -1.97 -14.06 -20.66
N THR A 232 -1.03 -13.07 -20.73
CA THR A 232 0.33 -13.24 -20.25
C THR A 232 0.64 -12.34 -19.05
N GLY A 233 0.40 -11.02 -19.13
CA GLY A 233 0.76 -10.10 -18.06
C GLY A 233 0.83 -8.64 -18.50
N TYR A 234 1.86 -7.94 -18.05
CA TYR A 234 2.05 -6.50 -18.29
C TYR A 234 3.47 -6.20 -18.75
N ILE A 235 3.62 -5.17 -19.57
CA ILE A 235 4.89 -4.65 -20.07
C ILE A 235 4.95 -3.13 -19.89
N PHE A 236 6.08 -2.62 -19.43
CA PHE A 236 6.37 -1.18 -19.45
C PHE A 236 7.01 -0.82 -20.79
N VAL A 237 6.37 0.06 -21.56
CA VAL A 237 6.74 0.32 -22.96
C VAL A 237 7.47 1.65 -23.18
N ALA A 238 7.52 2.54 -22.18
CA ALA A 238 8.22 3.80 -22.31
C ALA A 238 9.73 3.64 -22.10
N ASP A 239 10.51 4.49 -22.78
CA ASP A 239 11.94 4.61 -22.55
C ASP A 239 12.21 5.15 -21.13
N VAL A 240 13.23 4.62 -20.47
CA VAL A 240 13.57 4.90 -19.08
C VAL A 240 14.97 5.47 -18.98
N VAL A 241 15.10 6.61 -18.28
CA VAL A 241 16.39 7.26 -17.99
C VAL A 241 16.58 7.32 -16.48
N TYR A 242 17.69 6.78 -16.00
CA TYR A 242 18.08 6.75 -14.58
C TYR A 242 19.06 7.88 -14.27
N ASN A 243 18.77 8.71 -13.22
CA ASN A 243 19.58 9.86 -12.79
C ASN A 243 19.87 9.84 -11.27
#